data_98c57e8df6a9d51bf5f0ad41d1c0f176
#
_entry.id   98c57e8df6a9d51bf5f0ad41d1c0f176
#
_cell.length_a   1.000
_cell.length_b   1.000
_cell.length_c   1.000
_cell.angle_alpha   90.00
_cell.angle_beta   90.00
_cell.angle_gamma   90.00
#
_symmetry.space_group_name_H-M   'P 1'
#
loop_
_entity.id
_entity.type
_entity.pdbx_description
1 polymer ?
#
loop_
_entity_poly.entity_id
_entity_poly.type
_entity_poly.pdbx_seq_one_letter_code
_entity_poly.pdbx_strand_id
1 'polypeptide(L)'
;MINGAFRRRSMAWLAAAALGLGGLGLGDTGTVLGATTPPATLADAWLDLERRQPGAIEWQHAFALRDTTAESVPSLRRRLMGDLHTLAVSARVAGNAPRQRSLEAWRAHLGEWQDRHIRTPQRLDLPWLAANLRHNPPLERIVHFGVCEAPNWVEVWSLDGVTRLDWVPDMSLEHLRDSLSASAARQSDTAAIITPLGEVHRRGIAAWNHQPTSLAPGSRVLLELPSRQGLRGALPFPGVGDEEDLINRRLPELLATRVPGERCRVWGNDEGHNDEGHNDEGHEVKE
;
A
#
# COMPACT_ATOMS: atom_id res chain seq x y z
N MET A 1 -30.59 -45.07 20.50
CA MET A 1 -30.20 -45.67 21.80
C MET A 1 -28.73 -45.44 21.98
N ILE A 2 -28.37 -44.70 22.92
CA ILE A 2 -27.29 -44.67 23.93
C ILE A 2 -27.07 -43.20 24.35
N ASN A 3 -27.56 -42.93 25.56
CA ASN A 3 -27.35 -41.70 26.37
C ASN A 3 -25.92 -41.62 26.90
N GLY A 4 -25.32 -40.46 26.86
CA GLY A 4 -24.07 -40.14 27.54
C GLY A 4 -24.15 -38.78 28.21
N ALA A 5 -24.59 -38.80 29.50
CA ALA A 5 -24.63 -37.64 30.35
C ALA A 5 -23.20 -37.21 30.76
N PHE A 6 -22.84 -35.92 30.63
CA PHE A 6 -21.62 -35.36 31.20
C PHE A 6 -21.95 -34.41 32.34
N ARG A 7 -21.45 -34.80 33.49
CA ARG A 7 -21.59 -34.17 34.83
C ARG A 7 -20.99 -32.77 34.86
N ARG A 8 -21.77 -31.82 35.38
CA ARG A 8 -21.30 -30.52 35.91
C ARG A 8 -20.53 -30.77 37.21
N ARG A 9 -19.32 -30.24 37.30
CA ARG A 9 -18.61 -30.05 38.57
C ARG A 9 -18.58 -28.57 38.91
N SER A 10 -19.37 -28.20 39.92
CA SER A 10 -19.31 -26.94 40.64
C SER A 10 -18.10 -26.96 41.53
N MET A 11 -17.21 -25.97 41.46
CA MET A 11 -16.21 -25.70 42.51
C MET A 11 -16.53 -24.32 43.10
N ALA A 12 -17.02 -24.40 44.33
CA ALA A 12 -17.17 -23.28 45.25
C ALA A 12 -15.79 -22.88 45.79
N TRP A 13 -15.46 -21.59 45.77
CA TRP A 13 -14.34 -21.03 46.51
C TRP A 13 -14.87 -20.10 47.58
N LEU A 14 -14.46 -20.43 48.81
CA LEU A 14 -14.76 -19.78 50.05
C LEU A 14 -14.12 -18.39 50.16
N ALA A 15 -14.90 -17.44 50.64
CA ALA A 15 -14.48 -16.12 51.08
C ALA A 15 -13.69 -16.23 52.41
N ALA A 16 -12.54 -15.55 52.46
CA ALA A 16 -11.86 -15.23 53.72
C ALA A 16 -11.83 -13.70 53.88
N ALA A 17 -12.61 -13.21 54.82
CA ALA A 17 -12.57 -11.84 55.27
C ALA A 17 -11.43 -11.68 56.30
N ALA A 18 -10.54 -10.74 56.10
CA ALA A 18 -9.62 -10.23 57.09
C ALA A 18 -9.84 -8.74 57.29
N LEU A 19 -10.46 -8.40 58.42
CA LEU A 19 -10.54 -7.06 58.99
C LEU A 19 -9.18 -6.67 59.55
N GLY A 20 -8.57 -5.61 59.01
CA GLY A 20 -7.39 -4.93 59.55
C GLY A 20 -7.67 -3.43 59.64
N LEU A 21 -8.02 -2.98 60.89
CA LEU A 21 -8.04 -1.57 61.28
C LEU A 21 -6.60 -1.08 61.52
N GLY A 22 -6.29 0.11 60.97
CA GLY A 22 -5.14 0.86 61.51
C GLY A 22 -4.45 1.75 60.50
N GLY A 23 -4.57 3.08 60.69
CA GLY A 23 -3.60 4.02 60.13
C GLY A 23 -4.16 5.21 59.38
N LEU A 24 -4.59 6.26 60.09
CA LEU A 24 -4.71 7.62 59.56
C LEU A 24 -3.30 8.14 59.25
N GLY A 25 -2.91 8.06 57.96
CA GLY A 25 -1.76 8.73 57.44
C GLY A 25 -2.25 9.79 56.44
N LEU A 26 -2.18 11.06 56.81
CA LEU A 26 -2.21 12.21 55.89
C LEU A 26 -0.97 12.11 55.02
N GLY A 27 -1.08 11.50 53.86
CA GLY A 27 -0.01 11.33 52.88
C GLY A 27 -0.43 11.95 51.57
N ASP A 28 0.18 13.05 51.31
CA ASP A 28 0.60 13.62 50.01
C ASP A 28 -0.10 13.05 48.80
N THR A 29 -1.06 13.83 48.26
CA THR A 29 -1.60 13.58 46.88
C THR A 29 -0.51 13.91 45.88
N GLY A 30 0.53 13.10 45.80
CA GLY A 30 1.45 13.06 44.70
C GLY A 30 0.66 12.70 43.46
N THR A 31 0.42 13.67 42.60
CA THR A 31 0.00 13.49 41.21
C THR A 31 1.00 12.52 40.59
N VAL A 32 0.61 11.26 40.48
CA VAL A 32 1.33 10.29 39.65
C VAL A 32 1.16 10.81 38.23
N LEU A 33 2.11 11.65 37.77
CA LEU A 33 2.35 11.88 36.38
C LEU A 33 2.64 10.49 35.79
N GLY A 34 1.62 9.87 35.21
CA GLY A 34 1.76 8.58 34.57
C GLY A 34 2.86 8.69 33.53
N ALA A 35 4.00 8.12 33.83
CA ALA A 35 5.06 7.93 32.86
C ALA A 35 4.45 7.13 31.70
N THR A 36 4.13 7.79 30.60
CA THR A 36 3.67 7.12 29.39
C THR A 36 4.84 6.28 28.88
N THR A 37 4.71 4.96 29.06
CA THR A 37 5.66 4.02 28.49
C THR A 37 5.71 4.26 26.98
N PRO A 38 6.89 4.38 26.36
CA PRO A 38 6.98 4.59 24.93
C PRO A 38 6.32 3.42 24.18
N PRO A 39 5.72 3.64 23.02
CA PRO A 39 5.05 2.61 22.26
C PRO A 39 6.04 1.50 21.87
N ALA A 40 5.70 0.26 22.19
CA ALA A 40 6.55 -0.91 21.91
C ALA A 40 6.24 -1.53 20.54
N THR A 41 5.01 -1.34 20.05
CA THR A 41 4.54 -1.91 18.79
C THR A 41 3.94 -0.83 17.89
N LEU A 42 3.75 -1.16 16.62
CA LEU A 42 3.10 -0.24 15.68
C LEU A 42 1.66 0.09 16.09
N ALA A 43 0.90 -0.88 16.61
CA ALA A 43 -0.45 -0.61 17.09
C ALA A 43 -0.47 0.36 18.28
N ASP A 44 0.50 0.26 19.20
CA ASP A 44 0.65 1.22 20.30
C ASP A 44 0.96 2.63 19.79
N ALA A 45 1.83 2.72 18.76
CA ALA A 45 2.16 3.99 18.12
C ALA A 45 0.94 4.62 17.42
N TRP A 46 0.11 3.81 16.74
CA TRP A 46 -1.15 4.27 16.15
C TRP A 46 -2.15 4.76 17.19
N LEU A 47 -2.31 4.04 18.29
CA LEU A 47 -3.18 4.43 19.42
C LEU A 47 -2.71 5.73 20.08
N ASP A 48 -1.41 5.91 20.20
CA ASP A 48 -0.83 7.14 20.73
C ASP A 48 -1.07 8.32 19.80
N LEU A 49 -0.91 8.11 18.48
CA LEU A 49 -1.21 9.10 17.47
C LEU A 49 -2.69 9.50 17.47
N GLU A 50 -3.61 8.54 17.50
CA GLU A 50 -5.06 8.80 17.54
C GLU A 50 -5.46 9.64 18.76
N ARG A 51 -4.82 9.39 19.91
CA ARG A 51 -5.05 10.19 21.14
C ARG A 51 -4.56 11.62 21.04
N ARG A 52 -3.46 11.86 20.29
CA ARG A 52 -2.85 13.18 20.15
C ARG A 52 -3.47 14.03 19.05
N GLN A 53 -4.08 13.42 18.05
CA GLN A 53 -4.62 14.15 16.89
C GLN A 53 -6.11 14.43 17.06
N PRO A 54 -6.54 15.71 16.96
CA PRO A 54 -7.95 16.04 16.82
C PRO A 54 -8.42 15.68 15.42
N GLY A 55 -9.29 14.71 15.29
CA GLY A 55 -9.96 14.35 14.04
C GLY A 55 -9.83 12.86 13.70
N ALA A 56 -10.71 12.40 12.82
CA ALA A 56 -10.71 11.02 12.38
C ALA A 56 -9.52 10.74 11.44
N ILE A 57 -8.85 9.61 11.66
CA ILE A 57 -7.77 9.12 10.79
C ILE A 57 -8.40 8.32 9.65
N GLU A 58 -8.07 8.65 8.41
CA GLU A 58 -8.46 7.88 7.23
C GLU A 58 -7.59 6.63 7.09
N TRP A 59 -7.94 5.57 7.82
CA TRP A 59 -7.17 4.34 7.90
C TRP A 59 -6.91 3.65 6.56
N GLN A 60 -7.76 3.87 5.57
CA GLN A 60 -7.55 3.35 4.20
C GLN A 60 -6.33 3.96 3.50
N HIS A 61 -5.84 5.12 3.98
CA HIS A 61 -4.64 5.78 3.47
C HIS A 61 -3.48 5.75 4.47
N ALA A 62 -3.60 4.94 5.53
CA ALA A 62 -2.53 4.68 6.46
C ALA A 62 -1.49 3.72 5.85
N PHE A 63 -0.23 3.90 6.22
CA PHE A 63 0.86 3.07 5.76
C PHE A 63 1.97 2.97 6.79
N ALA A 64 2.80 1.93 6.68
CA ALA A 64 4.04 1.81 7.42
C ALA A 64 5.12 1.17 6.55
N LEU A 65 6.37 1.49 6.81
CA LEU A 65 7.53 0.91 6.14
C LEU A 65 8.32 0.07 7.12
N ARG A 66 8.45 -1.21 6.84
CA ARG A 66 9.37 -2.11 7.53
C ARG A 66 10.78 -2.00 6.96
N ASP A 67 11.78 -2.22 7.80
CA ASP A 67 13.21 -2.26 7.45
C ASP A 67 13.49 -3.18 6.25
N THR A 68 13.00 -4.41 6.28
CA THR A 68 13.18 -5.41 5.21
C THR A 68 12.62 -4.96 3.86
N THR A 69 11.53 -4.19 3.87
CA THR A 69 10.97 -3.62 2.65
C THR A 69 11.84 -2.48 2.14
N ALA A 70 12.30 -1.60 3.02
CA ALA A 70 13.18 -0.49 2.68
C ALA A 70 14.45 -0.99 1.97
N GLU A 71 15.04 -2.08 2.44
CA GLU A 71 16.23 -2.70 1.86
C GLU A 71 15.97 -3.34 0.49
N SER A 72 14.80 -3.95 0.30
CA SER A 72 14.50 -4.76 -0.89
C SER A 72 14.01 -3.95 -2.09
N VAL A 73 13.25 -2.88 -1.88
CA VAL A 73 12.59 -2.08 -2.94
C VAL A 73 13.56 -1.49 -3.96
N PRO A 74 14.72 -0.89 -3.59
CA PRO A 74 15.65 -0.34 -4.56
C PRO A 74 16.20 -1.39 -5.54
N SER A 75 16.41 -2.62 -5.06
CA SER A 75 16.88 -3.72 -5.90
C SER A 75 15.80 -4.25 -6.84
N LEU A 76 14.54 -4.32 -6.38
CA LEU A 76 13.38 -4.68 -7.19
C LEU A 76 13.17 -3.67 -8.31
N ARG A 77 13.18 -2.36 -7.98
CA ARG A 77 13.05 -1.28 -8.95
C ARG A 77 14.13 -1.34 -10.04
N ARG A 78 15.39 -1.48 -9.66
CA ARG A 78 16.51 -1.57 -10.65
C ARG A 78 16.34 -2.75 -11.59
N ARG A 79 15.97 -3.94 -11.09
CA ARG A 79 15.71 -5.11 -11.93
C ARG A 79 14.58 -4.87 -12.90
N LEU A 80 13.45 -4.35 -12.42
CA LEU A 80 12.30 -4.05 -13.25
C LEU A 80 12.61 -3.02 -14.34
N MET A 81 13.41 -1.99 -14.04
CA MET A 81 13.87 -1.02 -15.03
C MET A 81 14.74 -1.66 -16.11
N GLY A 82 15.54 -2.67 -15.75
CA GLY A 82 16.31 -3.49 -16.69
C GLY A 82 15.41 -4.34 -17.61
N ASP A 83 14.44 -5.03 -17.00
CA ASP A 83 13.46 -5.86 -17.74
C ASP A 83 12.65 -4.99 -18.74
N LEU A 84 12.19 -3.82 -18.32
CA LEU A 84 11.50 -2.84 -19.19
C LEU A 84 12.39 -2.35 -20.33
N HIS A 85 13.68 -2.10 -20.07
CA HIS A 85 14.63 -1.71 -21.09
C HIS A 85 14.80 -2.81 -22.15
N THR A 86 14.96 -4.06 -21.71
CA THR A 86 15.09 -5.22 -22.61
C THR A 86 13.88 -5.36 -23.52
N LEU A 87 12.66 -5.26 -22.96
CA LEU A 87 11.43 -5.29 -23.76
C LEU A 87 11.30 -4.10 -24.71
N ALA A 88 11.70 -2.90 -24.30
CA ALA A 88 11.68 -1.72 -25.17
C ALA A 88 12.64 -1.89 -26.38
N VAL A 89 13.83 -2.45 -26.14
CA VAL A 89 14.77 -2.78 -27.21
C VAL A 89 14.19 -3.85 -28.14
N SER A 90 13.58 -4.90 -27.60
CA SER A 90 12.91 -5.95 -28.38
C SER A 90 11.79 -5.38 -29.24
N ALA A 91 10.96 -4.49 -28.67
CA ALA A 91 9.88 -3.80 -29.40
C ALA A 91 10.43 -2.94 -30.57
N ARG A 92 11.54 -2.24 -30.34
CA ARG A 92 12.24 -1.46 -31.38
C ARG A 92 12.73 -2.34 -32.52
N VAL A 93 13.40 -3.45 -32.20
CA VAL A 93 13.89 -4.41 -33.20
C VAL A 93 12.75 -5.02 -34.00
N ALA A 94 11.60 -5.26 -33.37
CA ALA A 94 10.37 -5.74 -34.01
C ALA A 94 9.60 -4.65 -34.81
N GLY A 95 10.12 -3.41 -34.87
CA GLY A 95 9.44 -2.29 -35.57
C GLY A 95 8.18 -1.79 -34.84
N ASN A 96 7.95 -2.16 -33.58
CA ASN A 96 6.78 -1.74 -32.80
C ASN A 96 7.09 -0.46 -31.99
N ALA A 97 7.19 0.67 -32.68
CA ALA A 97 7.51 1.96 -32.10
C ALA A 97 6.50 2.45 -31.02
N PRO A 98 5.18 2.22 -31.12
CA PRO A 98 4.25 2.57 -30.05
C PRO A 98 4.57 1.84 -28.74
N ARG A 99 4.76 0.52 -28.78
CA ARG A 99 5.09 -0.29 -27.63
C ARG A 99 6.44 0.11 -27.01
N GLN A 100 7.45 0.35 -27.84
CA GLN A 100 8.74 0.85 -27.36
C GLN A 100 8.57 2.11 -26.54
N ARG A 101 7.85 3.13 -27.05
CA ARG A 101 7.62 4.40 -26.35
C ARG A 101 6.91 4.21 -25.01
N SER A 102 5.91 3.33 -24.95
CA SER A 102 5.18 3.06 -23.72
C SER A 102 6.06 2.44 -22.63
N LEU A 103 6.88 1.44 -23.00
CA LEU A 103 7.81 0.80 -22.06
C LEU A 103 8.92 1.75 -21.59
N GLU A 104 9.38 2.63 -22.47
CA GLU A 104 10.34 3.70 -22.11
C GLU A 104 9.69 4.73 -21.17
N ALA A 105 8.41 5.09 -21.38
CA ALA A 105 7.66 5.97 -20.48
C ALA A 105 7.47 5.33 -19.09
N TRP A 106 7.13 4.04 -19.02
CA TRP A 106 7.06 3.32 -17.73
C TRP A 106 8.40 3.33 -17.00
N ARG A 107 9.48 3.06 -17.74
CA ARG A 107 10.84 3.07 -17.18
C ARG A 107 11.24 4.47 -16.68
N ALA A 108 10.95 5.52 -17.44
CA ALA A 108 11.23 6.90 -17.06
C ALA A 108 10.49 7.27 -15.79
N HIS A 109 9.19 6.97 -15.71
CA HIS A 109 8.36 7.21 -14.53
C HIS A 109 8.90 6.49 -13.29
N LEU A 110 9.34 5.23 -13.40
CA LEU A 110 10.01 4.51 -12.31
C LEU A 110 11.34 5.15 -11.89
N GLY A 111 12.05 5.78 -12.83
CA GLY A 111 13.31 6.48 -12.58
C GLY A 111 13.15 7.74 -11.73
N GLU A 112 12.00 8.40 -11.83
CA GLU A 112 11.67 9.63 -11.09
C GLU A 112 11.30 9.37 -9.61
N TRP A 113 11.07 8.10 -9.24
CA TRP A 113 10.63 7.77 -7.89
C TRP A 113 11.71 8.01 -6.85
N GLN A 114 11.31 8.69 -5.77
CA GLN A 114 12.12 8.88 -4.59
C GLN A 114 11.89 7.76 -3.58
N ASP A 115 12.94 7.26 -2.95
CA ASP A 115 12.87 6.14 -2.00
C ASP A 115 12.14 6.51 -0.69
N ARG A 116 12.01 7.79 -0.36
CA ARG A 116 11.23 8.28 0.80
C ARG A 116 9.71 8.05 0.70
N HIS A 117 9.19 7.83 -0.51
CA HIS A 117 7.76 7.64 -0.75
C HIS A 117 7.40 6.16 -0.93
N ILE A 118 7.95 5.31 -0.06
CA ILE A 118 7.70 3.86 -0.08
C ILE A 118 7.04 3.38 1.22
N ARG A 119 6.36 2.25 1.12
CA ARG A 119 5.70 1.55 2.23
C ARG A 119 5.85 0.04 2.09
N THR A 120 5.58 -0.69 3.14
CA THR A 120 5.37 -2.14 3.08
C THR A 120 4.02 -2.44 2.42
N PRO A 121 3.96 -3.32 1.39
CA PRO A 121 2.73 -3.66 0.67
C PRO A 121 1.84 -4.64 1.46
N GLN A 122 1.57 -4.33 2.72
CA GLN A 122 0.71 -5.08 3.63
C GLN A 122 -0.15 -4.12 4.40
N ARG A 123 -1.30 -4.58 4.85
CA ARG A 123 -2.13 -3.81 5.77
C ARG A 123 -1.44 -3.73 7.12
N LEU A 124 -1.15 -2.50 7.55
CA LEU A 124 -0.54 -2.17 8.83
C LEU A 124 -1.30 -1.03 9.52
N ASP A 125 -2.54 -0.78 9.10
CA ASP A 125 -3.47 0.15 9.72
C ASP A 125 -3.97 -0.38 11.07
N LEU A 126 -4.32 0.52 12.00
CA LEU A 126 -4.76 0.14 13.34
C LEU A 126 -5.98 -0.79 13.35
N PRO A 127 -7.07 -0.54 12.58
CA PRO A 127 -8.22 -1.44 12.57
C PRO A 127 -7.87 -2.87 12.20
N TRP A 128 -6.96 -3.05 11.22
CA TRP A 128 -6.53 -4.37 10.82
C TRP A 128 -5.62 -5.03 11.87
N LEU A 129 -4.67 -4.30 12.44
CA LEU A 129 -3.76 -4.80 13.47
C LEU A 129 -4.52 -5.19 14.74
N ALA A 130 -5.53 -4.42 15.14
CA ALA A 130 -6.38 -4.74 16.29
C ALA A 130 -7.13 -6.08 16.10
N ALA A 131 -7.56 -6.38 14.88
CA ALA A 131 -8.19 -7.66 14.55
C ALA A 131 -7.17 -8.80 14.34
N ASN A 132 -5.88 -8.49 14.16
CA ASN A 132 -4.84 -9.44 13.78
C ASN A 132 -3.55 -9.24 14.60
N LEU A 133 -3.64 -9.27 15.92
CA LEU A 133 -2.55 -8.92 16.85
C LEU A 133 -1.23 -9.66 16.60
N ARG A 134 -1.28 -10.90 16.14
CA ARG A 134 -0.06 -11.69 15.80
C ARG A 134 0.76 -11.09 14.65
N HIS A 135 0.18 -10.18 13.86
CA HIS A 135 0.84 -9.50 12.75
C HIS A 135 1.33 -8.11 13.12
N ASN A 136 1.09 -7.67 14.36
CA ASN A 136 1.52 -6.39 14.88
C ASN A 136 3.06 -6.39 15.05
N PRO A 137 3.81 -5.61 14.26
CA PRO A 137 5.26 -5.60 14.36
C PRO A 137 5.74 -4.79 15.56
N PRO A 138 6.89 -5.15 16.15
CA PRO A 138 7.58 -4.27 17.08
C PRO A 138 7.99 -2.97 16.36
N LEU A 139 7.89 -1.85 17.06
CA LEU A 139 8.11 -0.52 16.47
C LEU A 139 9.56 -0.34 15.97
N GLU A 140 10.53 -0.99 16.60
CA GLU A 140 11.95 -0.99 16.18
C GLU A 140 12.18 -1.52 14.76
N ARG A 141 11.24 -2.32 14.23
CA ARG A 141 11.28 -2.85 12.85
C ARG A 141 10.54 -1.96 11.85
N ILE A 142 10.04 -0.81 12.28
CA ILE A 142 9.34 0.17 11.47
C ILE A 142 10.26 1.36 11.25
N VAL A 143 10.60 1.63 10.00
CA VAL A 143 11.41 2.79 9.60
C VAL A 143 10.59 4.07 9.78
N HIS A 144 9.35 4.05 9.26
CA HIS A 144 8.38 5.12 9.44
C HIS A 144 6.95 4.59 9.25
N PHE A 145 5.97 5.34 9.73
CA PHE A 145 4.55 5.12 9.49
C PHE A 145 3.86 6.46 9.25
N GLY A 146 2.69 6.44 8.64
CA GLY A 146 2.05 7.71 8.28
C GLY A 146 0.65 7.54 7.72
N VAL A 147 0.00 8.67 7.51
CA VAL A 147 -1.33 8.77 6.89
C VAL A 147 -1.28 9.82 5.79
N CYS A 148 -1.77 9.47 4.62
CA CYS A 148 -1.95 10.42 3.52
C CYS A 148 -3.38 10.95 3.48
N GLU A 149 -3.55 12.16 2.98
CA GLU A 149 -4.85 12.64 2.56
C GLU A 149 -5.36 11.80 1.39
N ALA A 150 -6.68 11.57 1.33
CA ALA A 150 -7.28 10.87 0.21
C ALA A 150 -6.96 11.60 -1.10
N PRO A 151 -6.29 10.94 -2.05
CA PRO A 151 -6.04 11.56 -3.35
C PRO A 151 -7.34 11.59 -4.17
N ASN A 152 -7.41 12.50 -5.14
CA ASN A 152 -8.53 12.61 -6.06
C ASN A 152 -8.24 11.97 -7.44
N TRP A 153 -7.35 11.01 -7.50
CA TRP A 153 -6.93 10.40 -8.75
C TRP A 153 -6.87 8.85 -8.68
N VAL A 154 -6.87 8.25 -9.88
CA VAL A 154 -6.46 6.86 -10.13
C VAL A 154 -5.31 6.91 -11.15
N GLU A 155 -4.22 6.20 -10.85
CA GLU A 155 -3.05 6.12 -11.73
C GLU A 155 -3.13 4.89 -12.62
N VAL A 156 -2.96 5.07 -13.92
CA VAL A 156 -3.13 4.01 -14.92
C VAL A 156 -1.83 3.79 -15.69
N TRP A 157 -1.40 2.54 -15.69
CA TRP A 157 -0.26 2.03 -16.44
C TRP A 157 -0.78 1.23 -17.62
N SER A 158 -0.61 1.77 -18.81
CA SER A 158 -1.11 1.16 -20.06
C SER A 158 -0.09 1.32 -21.17
N LEU A 159 -0.40 0.79 -22.36
CA LEU A 159 0.41 1.04 -23.55
C LEU A 159 0.27 2.47 -24.12
N ASP A 160 -0.56 3.31 -23.53
CA ASP A 160 -0.54 4.77 -23.76
C ASP A 160 0.47 5.49 -22.86
N GLY A 161 1.12 4.77 -21.91
CA GLY A 161 2.05 5.29 -20.92
C GLY A 161 1.50 5.21 -19.51
N VAL A 162 1.96 6.14 -18.66
CA VAL A 162 1.47 6.31 -17.29
C VAL A 162 0.67 7.59 -17.22
N THR A 163 -0.60 7.50 -16.81
CA THR A 163 -1.51 8.64 -16.74
C THR A 163 -2.25 8.64 -15.41
N ARG A 164 -2.67 9.81 -14.95
CA ARG A 164 -3.58 9.96 -13.83
C ARG A 164 -4.90 10.49 -14.33
N LEU A 165 -5.97 9.84 -13.90
CA LEU A 165 -7.35 10.23 -14.16
C LEU A 165 -7.95 10.74 -12.87
N ASP A 166 -8.75 11.81 -12.95
CA ASP A 166 -9.50 12.29 -11.80
C ASP A 166 -10.47 11.21 -11.31
N TRP A 167 -10.38 10.89 -10.02
CA TRP A 167 -11.31 9.96 -9.40
C TRP A 167 -12.66 10.62 -9.18
N VAL A 168 -13.71 9.90 -9.54
CA VAL A 168 -15.09 10.29 -9.28
C VAL A 168 -15.81 9.19 -8.48
N PRO A 169 -16.83 9.53 -7.67
CA PRO A 169 -17.66 8.52 -6.99
C PRO A 169 -18.15 7.47 -7.98
N ASP A 170 -18.16 6.21 -7.54
CA ASP A 170 -18.56 5.04 -8.33
C ASP A 170 -17.68 4.74 -9.55
N MET A 171 -16.47 5.32 -9.61
CA MET A 171 -15.50 5.00 -10.66
C MET A 171 -15.22 3.50 -10.69
N SER A 172 -15.38 2.89 -11.85
CA SER A 172 -15.13 1.47 -12.08
C SER A 172 -13.98 1.23 -13.05
N LEU A 173 -13.48 0.00 -13.05
CA LEU A 173 -12.47 -0.44 -14.01
C LEU A 173 -12.98 -0.37 -15.47
N GLU A 174 -14.27 -0.52 -15.68
CA GLU A 174 -14.91 -0.35 -16.99
C GLU A 174 -14.89 1.11 -17.44
N HIS A 175 -15.30 2.04 -16.57
CA HIS A 175 -15.20 3.48 -16.80
C HIS A 175 -13.78 3.92 -17.19
N LEU A 176 -12.80 3.38 -16.45
CA LEU A 176 -11.40 3.64 -16.71
C LEU A 176 -10.99 3.13 -18.09
N ARG A 177 -11.36 1.89 -18.44
CA ARG A 177 -11.05 1.31 -19.74
C ARG A 177 -11.63 2.12 -20.90
N ASP A 178 -12.85 2.62 -20.74
CA ASP A 178 -13.54 3.41 -21.78
C ASP A 178 -12.90 4.81 -21.98
N SER A 179 -12.14 5.31 -20.99
CA SER A 179 -11.38 6.56 -21.09
C SER A 179 -10.02 6.40 -21.80
N LEU A 180 -9.56 5.16 -22.02
CA LEU A 180 -8.29 4.87 -22.69
C LEU A 180 -8.45 4.80 -24.20
N SER A 181 -7.30 4.90 -24.92
CA SER A 181 -7.31 4.64 -26.36
C SER A 181 -7.81 3.22 -26.65
N ALA A 182 -8.50 3.07 -27.78
CA ALA A 182 -8.98 1.76 -28.22
C ALA A 182 -7.84 0.74 -28.44
N SER A 183 -6.62 1.20 -28.68
CA SER A 183 -5.44 0.34 -28.80
C SER A 183 -4.99 -0.19 -27.44
N ALA A 184 -4.87 0.66 -26.43
CA ALA A 184 -4.49 0.24 -25.07
C ALA A 184 -5.55 -0.67 -24.42
N ALA A 185 -6.84 -0.29 -24.55
CA ALA A 185 -7.96 -1.05 -24.00
C ALA A 185 -8.11 -2.47 -24.57
N ARG A 186 -7.72 -2.70 -25.85
CA ARG A 186 -7.84 -4.00 -26.52
C ARG A 186 -6.61 -4.90 -26.40
N GLN A 187 -5.48 -4.38 -25.92
CA GLN A 187 -4.24 -5.15 -25.85
C GLN A 187 -4.10 -5.95 -24.54
N SER A 188 -4.99 -5.74 -23.58
CA SER A 188 -4.95 -6.44 -22.31
C SER A 188 -6.28 -7.14 -22.01
N ASP A 189 -6.19 -8.39 -21.56
CA ASP A 189 -7.34 -9.17 -21.10
C ASP A 189 -7.52 -9.10 -19.58
N THR A 190 -6.48 -8.64 -18.88
CA THR A 190 -6.43 -8.57 -17.41
C THR A 190 -5.82 -7.26 -16.94
N ALA A 191 -6.26 -6.81 -15.77
CA ALA A 191 -5.69 -5.68 -15.05
C ALA A 191 -5.29 -6.10 -13.64
N ALA A 192 -4.13 -5.62 -13.18
CA ALA A 192 -3.77 -5.65 -11.78
C ALA A 192 -4.16 -4.32 -11.14
N ILE A 193 -4.99 -4.38 -10.09
CA ILE A 193 -5.46 -3.24 -9.32
C ILE A 193 -4.71 -3.25 -8.00
N ILE A 194 -4.00 -2.19 -7.73
CA ILE A 194 -3.31 -1.94 -6.47
C ILE A 194 -4.15 -0.96 -5.67
N THR A 195 -4.70 -1.42 -4.54
CA THR A 195 -5.53 -0.60 -3.66
C THR A 195 -4.67 0.42 -2.89
N PRO A 196 -5.27 1.48 -2.32
CA PRO A 196 -4.57 2.38 -1.40
C PRO A 196 -3.93 1.65 -0.21
N LEU A 197 -4.47 0.51 0.20
CA LEU A 197 -3.91 -0.34 1.27
C LEU A 197 -2.74 -1.23 0.81
N GLY A 198 -2.42 -1.27 -0.50
CA GLY A 198 -1.33 -2.05 -1.06
C GLY A 198 -1.68 -3.49 -1.43
N GLU A 199 -2.95 -3.84 -1.38
CA GLU A 199 -3.42 -5.14 -1.86
C GLU A 199 -3.43 -5.16 -3.39
N VAL A 200 -3.01 -6.27 -3.97
CA VAL A 200 -2.99 -6.45 -5.42
C VAL A 200 -4.09 -7.44 -5.83
N HIS A 201 -5.03 -6.98 -6.64
CA HIS A 201 -6.12 -7.79 -7.16
C HIS A 201 -6.03 -7.87 -8.69
N ARG A 202 -6.02 -9.09 -9.25
CA ARG A 202 -6.14 -9.26 -10.68
C ARG A 202 -7.60 -9.42 -11.09
N ARG A 203 -7.99 -8.73 -12.16
CA ARG A 203 -9.36 -8.72 -12.69
C ARG A 203 -9.35 -8.88 -14.20
N GLY A 204 -10.29 -9.68 -14.70
CA GLY A 204 -10.57 -9.75 -16.13
C GLY A 204 -11.23 -8.47 -16.64
N ILE A 205 -10.78 -7.98 -17.78
CA ILE A 205 -11.29 -6.75 -18.41
C ILE A 205 -11.77 -6.97 -19.85
N ALA A 206 -11.49 -8.12 -20.46
CA ALA A 206 -12.01 -8.48 -21.75
C ALA A 206 -13.48 -8.93 -21.66
N ALA A 207 -14.23 -8.82 -22.76
CA ALA A 207 -15.66 -9.16 -22.75
C ALA A 207 -15.99 -10.59 -22.28
N TRP A 208 -15.06 -11.52 -22.48
CA TRP A 208 -15.24 -12.94 -22.12
C TRP A 208 -14.90 -13.27 -20.66
N ASN A 209 -14.11 -12.41 -19.97
CA ASN A 209 -13.67 -12.63 -18.58
C ASN A 209 -13.98 -11.43 -17.65
N HIS A 210 -14.81 -10.50 -18.11
CA HIS A 210 -15.10 -9.25 -17.41
C HIS A 210 -15.57 -9.46 -15.97
N GLN A 211 -14.96 -8.71 -15.06
CA GLN A 211 -15.29 -8.69 -13.64
C GLN A 211 -15.55 -7.25 -13.19
N PRO A 212 -16.81 -6.88 -12.86
CA PRO A 212 -17.14 -5.56 -12.34
C PRO A 212 -16.29 -5.24 -11.11
N THR A 213 -15.60 -4.09 -11.11
CA THR A 213 -14.69 -3.74 -10.04
C THR A 213 -14.68 -2.23 -9.83
N SER A 214 -15.03 -1.80 -8.62
CA SER A 214 -14.93 -0.39 -8.22
C SER A 214 -13.49 -0.01 -7.88
N LEU A 215 -13.12 1.24 -8.17
CA LEU A 215 -11.80 1.79 -7.92
C LEU A 215 -11.87 2.82 -6.78
N ALA A 216 -11.07 2.63 -5.76
CA ALA A 216 -10.90 3.60 -4.68
C ALA A 216 -9.97 4.75 -5.12
N PRO A 217 -10.14 5.98 -4.56
CA PRO A 217 -9.19 7.07 -4.81
C PRO A 217 -7.78 6.66 -4.37
N GLY A 218 -6.77 6.98 -5.18
CA GLY A 218 -5.38 6.56 -4.96
C GLY A 218 -5.05 5.14 -5.40
N SER A 219 -5.99 4.41 -6.01
CA SER A 219 -5.70 3.12 -6.64
C SER A 219 -4.75 3.29 -7.83
N ARG A 220 -3.92 2.27 -8.06
CA ARG A 220 -3.11 2.16 -9.29
C ARG A 220 -3.58 0.96 -10.08
N VAL A 221 -3.72 1.14 -11.37
CA VAL A 221 -4.22 0.09 -12.29
C VAL A 221 -3.15 -0.17 -13.34
N LEU A 222 -2.66 -1.39 -13.40
CA LEU A 222 -1.80 -1.85 -14.48
C LEU A 222 -2.64 -2.67 -15.46
N LEU A 223 -2.76 -2.22 -16.69
CA LEU A 223 -3.21 -3.08 -17.79
C LEU A 223 -2.05 -4.02 -18.13
N GLU A 224 -2.21 -5.31 -17.83
CA GLU A 224 -1.15 -6.29 -18.00
C GLU A 224 -0.71 -6.42 -19.45
N LEU A 225 0.59 -6.54 -19.67
CA LEU A 225 1.13 -6.81 -21.01
C LEU A 225 0.57 -8.14 -21.50
N PRO A 226 0.24 -8.24 -22.81
CA PRO A 226 -0.32 -9.47 -23.35
C PRO A 226 0.68 -10.61 -23.18
N SER A 227 0.30 -11.58 -22.35
CA SER A 227 1.04 -12.82 -22.17
C SER A 227 0.89 -13.71 -23.41
N ARG A 228 1.78 -14.70 -23.55
CA ARG A 228 1.71 -15.68 -24.65
C ARG A 228 0.39 -16.46 -24.59
N GLN A 229 -0.59 -16.02 -25.36
CA GLN A 229 -1.83 -16.75 -25.59
C GLN A 229 -1.94 -17.18 -27.06
N GLY A 230 -2.47 -18.38 -27.29
CA GLY A 230 -2.73 -18.92 -28.61
C GLY A 230 -1.46 -19.37 -29.38
N LEU A 231 -1.44 -19.16 -30.71
CA LEU A 231 -0.34 -19.57 -31.61
C LEU A 231 1.06 -19.02 -31.20
N ARG A 232 1.11 -17.88 -30.55
CA ARG A 232 2.37 -17.31 -30.02
C ARG A 232 2.94 -18.11 -28.85
N GLY A 233 2.10 -18.79 -28.06
CA GLY A 233 2.53 -19.71 -27.00
C GLY A 233 3.07 -21.04 -27.52
N ALA A 234 2.74 -21.41 -28.76
CA ALA A 234 3.15 -22.66 -29.38
C ALA A 234 4.49 -22.59 -30.12
N LEU A 235 5.03 -21.39 -30.38
CA LEU A 235 6.31 -21.22 -31.05
C LEU A 235 7.41 -21.02 -30.00
N PRO A 236 8.44 -21.87 -29.96
CA PRO A 236 9.53 -21.81 -28.97
C PRO A 236 10.55 -20.73 -29.37
N PHE A 237 10.14 -19.45 -29.35
CA PHE A 237 11.11 -18.36 -29.35
C PHE A 237 11.50 -18.08 -27.91
N PRO A 238 12.73 -18.42 -27.46
CA PRO A 238 13.16 -18.15 -26.09
C PRO A 238 13.23 -16.65 -25.85
N GLY A 239 12.68 -16.20 -24.72
CA GLY A 239 13.00 -14.93 -24.07
C GLY A 239 11.86 -13.92 -23.95
N VAL A 240 11.14 -13.54 -24.99
CA VAL A 240 10.25 -12.35 -24.96
C VAL A 240 8.97 -12.57 -24.13
N GLY A 241 8.46 -13.79 -23.99
CA GLY A 241 7.23 -14.04 -23.24
C GLY A 241 7.44 -14.17 -21.73
N ASP A 242 8.64 -14.55 -21.32
CA ASP A 242 8.98 -14.70 -19.91
C ASP A 242 9.19 -13.33 -19.25
N GLU A 243 9.69 -12.34 -20.01
CA GLU A 243 9.89 -10.97 -19.54
C GLU A 243 8.58 -10.22 -19.35
N GLU A 244 7.59 -10.40 -20.25
CA GLU A 244 6.24 -9.84 -20.07
C GLU A 244 5.58 -10.37 -18.80
N ASP A 245 5.63 -11.68 -18.59
CA ASP A 245 5.09 -12.32 -17.40
C ASP A 245 5.82 -11.90 -16.12
N LEU A 246 7.12 -11.65 -16.20
CA LEU A 246 7.90 -11.10 -15.09
C LEU A 246 7.48 -9.67 -14.77
N ILE A 247 7.27 -8.82 -15.77
CA ILE A 247 6.80 -7.45 -15.56
C ILE A 247 5.38 -7.47 -14.99
N ASN A 248 4.46 -8.28 -15.54
CA ASN A 248 3.10 -8.41 -15.05
C ASN A 248 3.02 -8.89 -13.59
N ARG A 249 4.01 -9.63 -13.10
CA ARG A 249 4.13 -10.01 -11.69
C ARG A 249 4.78 -8.93 -10.83
N ARG A 250 5.95 -8.43 -11.24
CA ARG A 250 6.81 -7.57 -10.43
C ARG A 250 6.38 -6.12 -10.37
N LEU A 251 5.79 -5.59 -11.47
CA LEU A 251 5.37 -4.20 -11.50
C LEU A 251 4.24 -3.93 -10.49
N PRO A 252 3.17 -4.75 -10.39
CA PRO A 252 2.17 -4.58 -9.33
C PRO A 252 2.76 -4.67 -7.93
N GLU A 253 3.72 -5.59 -7.69
CA GLU A 253 4.42 -5.70 -6.41
C GLU A 253 5.18 -4.41 -6.07
N LEU A 254 5.88 -3.84 -7.05
CA LEU A 254 6.58 -2.57 -6.86
C LEU A 254 5.60 -1.39 -6.70
N LEU A 255 4.51 -1.34 -7.48
CA LEU A 255 3.48 -0.31 -7.33
C LEU A 255 2.82 -0.34 -5.95
N ALA A 256 2.64 -1.53 -5.38
CA ALA A 256 2.11 -1.71 -4.03
C ALA A 256 3.00 -1.14 -2.92
N THR A 257 4.30 -0.97 -3.20
CA THR A 257 5.22 -0.33 -2.26
C THR A 257 5.17 1.20 -2.26
N ARG A 258 4.36 1.83 -3.12
CA ARG A 258 4.20 3.29 -3.12
C ARG A 258 3.18 3.73 -2.08
N VAL A 259 3.45 4.84 -1.40
CA VAL A 259 2.48 5.46 -0.49
C VAL A 259 1.18 5.79 -1.23
N PRO A 260 0.01 5.78 -0.54
CA PRO A 260 -1.28 5.91 -1.20
C PRO A 260 -1.61 7.32 -1.72
N GLY A 261 -0.85 8.34 -1.34
CA GLY A 261 -1.09 9.73 -1.73
C GLY A 261 0.19 10.54 -1.83
N GLU A 262 0.08 11.85 -2.03
CA GLU A 262 1.21 12.79 -2.14
C GLU A 262 1.37 13.62 -0.86
N ARG A 263 0.26 14.05 -0.26
CA ARG A 263 0.25 14.81 0.98
C ARG A 263 0.10 13.85 2.14
N CYS A 264 1.25 13.48 2.71
CA CYS A 264 1.31 12.49 3.78
C CYS A 264 1.99 13.09 5.01
N ARG A 265 1.39 12.86 6.17
CA ARG A 265 2.06 13.08 7.46
C ARG A 265 2.78 11.80 7.83
N VAL A 266 4.06 11.92 8.13
CA VAL A 266 4.95 10.78 8.38
C VAL A 266 5.60 10.93 9.75
N TRP A 267 5.65 9.84 10.49
CA TRP A 267 6.34 9.74 11.78
C TRP A 267 7.43 8.67 11.67
N GLY A 268 8.65 9.02 12.01
CA GLY A 268 9.80 8.11 12.02
C GLY A 268 10.11 7.60 13.42
N ASN A 269 10.94 6.55 13.46
CA ASN A 269 11.51 6.05 14.70
C ASN A 269 12.69 6.93 15.17
N ASP A 270 13.20 7.81 14.30
CA ASP A 270 14.22 8.80 14.65
C ASP A 270 13.55 10.05 15.22
N GLU A 271 13.56 10.19 16.52
CA GLU A 271 13.27 11.44 17.20
C GLU A 271 14.30 12.50 16.76
N GLY A 272 13.97 13.31 15.76
CA GLY A 272 14.86 14.41 15.42
C GLY A 272 14.66 15.21 14.14
N HIS A 273 13.65 14.96 13.31
CA HIS A 273 13.37 15.86 12.18
C HIS A 273 11.89 16.20 12.11
N ASN A 274 11.53 17.23 12.87
CA ASN A 274 10.34 18.03 12.60
C ASN A 274 10.59 18.78 11.28
N ASP A 275 10.17 18.22 10.16
CA ASP A 275 9.90 19.01 8.96
C ASP A 275 8.62 19.81 9.21
N GLU A 276 8.75 20.89 9.99
CA GLU A 276 7.80 21.99 9.99
C GLU A 276 7.76 22.51 8.56
N GLY A 277 6.55 22.49 7.98
CA GLY A 277 6.28 22.95 6.64
C GLY A 277 6.97 24.31 6.38
N HIS A 278 7.81 24.33 5.39
CA HIS A 278 8.33 25.55 4.82
C HIS A 278 7.15 26.25 4.12
N ASN A 279 6.54 27.18 4.87
CA ASN A 279 5.66 28.19 4.30
C ASN A 279 6.55 29.08 3.43
N ASP A 280 6.43 28.94 2.14
CA ASP A 280 6.91 29.92 1.18
C ASP A 280 6.11 31.22 1.39
N GLU A 281 6.62 32.08 2.27
CA GLU A 281 6.19 33.47 2.37
C GLU A 281 6.61 34.20 1.08
N GLY A 282 5.57 34.63 0.35
CA GLY A 282 5.70 35.40 -0.86
C GLY A 282 6.64 36.60 -0.73
N HIS A 283 7.64 36.62 -1.56
CA HIS A 283 8.39 37.82 -1.85
C HIS A 283 7.59 38.64 -2.86
N GLU A 284 6.89 39.64 -2.33
CA GLU A 284 6.31 40.75 -3.07
C GLU A 284 7.49 41.64 -3.54
N VAL A 285 7.83 41.53 -4.82
CA VAL A 285 8.75 42.50 -5.44
C VAL A 285 7.91 43.71 -5.90
N LYS A 286 8.06 44.81 -5.20
CA LYS A 286 7.71 46.16 -5.67
C LYS A 286 8.80 46.65 -6.62
N GLU A 287 8.38 47.10 -7.75
CA GLU A 287 8.74 48.13 -8.73
C GLU A 287 8.89 47.57 -10.14
#